data_2689f6ca7c4cb7302fe676ca7344da83
#
_entry.id   2689f6ca7c4cb7302fe676ca7344da83
#
_cell.length_a   1.000
_cell.length_b   1.000
_cell.length_c   1.000
_cell.angle_alpha   90.00
_cell.angle_beta   90.00
_cell.angle_gamma   90.00
#
_symmetry.space_group_name_H-M   'P 1'
#
loop_
_entity.id
_entity.type
_entity.pdbx_description
1 polymer ?
#
loop_
_entity_poly.entity_id
_entity_poly.type
_entity_poly.pdbx_seq_one_letter_code
_entity_poly.pdbx_strand_id
1 'polypeptide(L)'
;MKFTIGKRIAVGYLIAAVALIVLGVKSHYSTVQFTNANERTTHTYKVLLEVDDILAGVKDAEMSVRGFAIAGDTNFLTRYQEAKKAYPTQLEEVKTLTADNDKQKAPLKALDDLVKEKFVFLDGIVQSRTQANQDMAPISSNMFKSKLALDVIRSSVTNIINAENDLLAERSRISADTARETESTIILGTIITCVLLVLLGFWATRSIALPLGRVTAVANTIAAGEISADLKATQRSDEVGDLTNAFVRMAENLRQIAEATKQVAAGNLAINFRPQSERDVMGNA
;
A
#
# COMPACT_ATOMS: atom_id res chain seq x y z
N MET A 1 -34.02 16.01 -21.89
CA MET A 1 -33.24 14.82 -22.25
C MET A 1 -33.79 13.64 -21.46
N LYS A 2 -34.36 12.58 -22.11
CA LYS A 2 -34.86 11.41 -21.38
C LYS A 2 -33.68 10.67 -20.72
N PHE A 3 -33.77 10.48 -19.41
CA PHE A 3 -32.74 9.79 -18.63
C PHE A 3 -33.05 8.28 -18.62
N THR A 4 -32.58 7.57 -19.63
CA THR A 4 -32.86 6.14 -19.89
C THR A 4 -32.30 5.25 -18.79
N ILE A 5 -32.84 4.02 -18.62
CA ILE A 5 -32.33 3.01 -17.67
C ILE A 5 -30.84 2.73 -17.95
N GLY A 6 -30.48 2.56 -19.25
CA GLY A 6 -29.09 2.33 -19.64
C GLY A 6 -28.16 3.44 -19.16
N LYS A 7 -28.56 4.72 -19.28
CA LYS A 7 -27.77 5.85 -18.76
C LYS A 7 -27.64 5.85 -17.24
N ARG A 8 -28.71 5.50 -16.51
CA ARG A 8 -28.68 5.39 -15.03
C ARG A 8 -27.71 4.31 -14.56
N ILE A 9 -27.77 3.15 -15.19
CA ILE A 9 -26.86 2.03 -14.89
C ILE A 9 -25.43 2.43 -15.25
N ALA A 10 -25.19 3.02 -16.42
CA ALA A 10 -23.86 3.46 -16.84
C ALA A 10 -23.25 4.49 -15.88
N VAL A 11 -24.03 5.47 -15.42
CA VAL A 11 -23.59 6.45 -14.42
C VAL A 11 -23.26 5.77 -13.09
N GLY A 12 -24.06 4.81 -12.64
CA GLY A 12 -23.79 4.05 -11.41
C GLY A 12 -22.45 3.27 -11.50
N TYR A 13 -22.23 2.57 -12.60
CA TYR A 13 -20.96 1.87 -12.85
C TYR A 13 -19.78 2.83 -12.98
N LEU A 14 -19.96 3.98 -13.64
CA LEU A 14 -18.91 4.99 -13.77
C LEU A 14 -18.49 5.54 -12.40
N ILE A 15 -19.46 5.86 -11.53
CA ILE A 15 -19.19 6.33 -10.17
C ILE A 15 -18.41 5.25 -9.38
N ALA A 16 -18.85 3.99 -9.47
CA ALA A 16 -18.19 2.87 -8.81
C ALA A 16 -16.75 2.68 -9.33
N ALA A 17 -16.56 2.73 -10.65
CA ALA A 17 -15.25 2.60 -11.28
C ALA A 17 -14.31 3.74 -10.87
N VAL A 18 -14.80 4.99 -10.88
CA VAL A 18 -14.01 6.15 -10.43
C VAL A 18 -13.62 6.01 -8.96
N ALA A 19 -14.54 5.59 -8.09
CA ALA A 19 -14.24 5.38 -6.67
C ALA A 19 -13.14 4.32 -6.47
N LEU A 20 -13.22 3.20 -7.19
CA LEU A 20 -12.18 2.15 -7.15
C LEU A 20 -10.83 2.62 -7.69
N ILE A 21 -10.82 3.39 -8.79
CA ILE A 21 -9.58 3.97 -9.34
C ILE A 21 -8.94 4.92 -8.33
N VAL A 22 -9.73 5.83 -7.74
CA VAL A 22 -9.23 6.78 -6.72
C VAL A 22 -8.66 6.04 -5.52
N LEU A 23 -9.34 5.00 -5.02
CA LEU A 23 -8.86 4.17 -3.93
C LEU A 23 -7.55 3.46 -4.31
N GLY A 24 -7.50 2.87 -5.50
CA GLY A 24 -6.31 2.17 -6.01
C GLY A 24 -5.09 3.10 -6.14
N VAL A 25 -5.28 4.29 -6.71
CA VAL A 25 -4.20 5.30 -6.85
C VAL A 25 -3.72 5.78 -5.48
N LYS A 26 -4.63 6.08 -4.56
CA LYS A 26 -4.28 6.50 -3.18
C LYS A 26 -3.54 5.39 -2.44
N SER A 27 -4.05 4.16 -2.50
CA SER A 27 -3.41 2.99 -1.88
C SER A 27 -2.01 2.74 -2.43
N HIS A 28 -1.83 2.80 -3.75
CA HIS A 28 -0.52 2.66 -4.38
C HIS A 28 0.46 3.73 -3.88
N TYR A 29 0.04 4.99 -3.89
CA TYR A 29 0.88 6.11 -3.44
C TYR A 29 1.30 5.96 -1.96
N SER A 30 0.35 5.64 -1.08
CA SER A 30 0.63 5.38 0.34
C SER A 30 1.59 4.21 0.54
N THR A 31 1.42 3.12 -0.22
CA THR A 31 2.31 1.95 -0.15
C THR A 31 3.74 2.29 -0.58
N VAL A 32 3.92 3.08 -1.64
CA VAL A 32 5.24 3.55 -2.08
C VAL A 32 5.90 4.41 -1.01
N GLN A 33 5.17 5.33 -0.38
CA GLN A 33 5.71 6.14 0.71
C GLN A 33 6.15 5.29 1.91
N PHE A 34 5.33 4.32 2.30
CA PHE A 34 5.68 3.38 3.38
C PHE A 34 6.93 2.57 3.05
N THR A 35 7.03 2.03 1.83
CA THR A 35 8.21 1.27 1.39
C THR A 35 9.48 2.13 1.47
N ASN A 36 9.43 3.36 0.95
CA ASN A 36 10.56 4.29 1.01
C ASN A 36 10.95 4.65 2.46
N ALA A 37 9.98 4.85 3.35
CA ALA A 37 10.26 5.11 4.76
C ALA A 37 10.92 3.90 5.44
N ASN A 38 10.46 2.70 5.15
CA ASN A 38 11.03 1.45 5.68
C ASN A 38 12.44 1.16 5.14
N GLU A 39 12.70 1.44 3.87
CA GLU A 39 14.04 1.33 3.28
C GLU A 39 15.05 2.23 3.99
N ARG A 40 14.68 3.48 4.30
CA ARG A 40 15.54 4.40 5.07
C ARG A 40 15.85 3.88 6.47
N THR A 41 14.89 3.25 7.12
CA THR A 41 15.09 2.61 8.43
C THR A 41 16.07 1.43 8.33
N THR A 42 15.86 0.55 7.35
CA THR A 42 16.75 -0.59 7.07
C THR A 42 18.17 -0.14 6.73
N HIS A 43 18.30 0.95 5.99
CA HIS A 43 19.58 1.56 5.64
C HIS A 43 20.36 2.00 6.90
N THR A 44 19.69 2.66 7.86
CA THR A 44 20.34 3.07 9.13
C THR A 44 20.84 1.86 9.93
N TYR A 45 20.06 0.76 9.98
CA TYR A 45 20.53 -0.48 10.63
C TYR A 45 21.82 -1.03 10.00
N LYS A 46 21.96 -0.97 8.67
CA LYS A 46 23.20 -1.40 8.00
C LYS A 46 24.38 -0.54 8.42
N VAL A 47 24.22 0.78 8.49
CA VAL A 47 25.29 1.68 8.98
C VAL A 47 25.74 1.29 10.40
N LEU A 48 24.78 1.04 11.31
CA LEU A 48 25.09 0.65 12.68
C LEU A 48 25.88 -0.66 12.74
N LEU A 49 25.50 -1.66 11.95
CA LEU A 49 26.19 -2.95 11.89
C LEU A 49 27.62 -2.79 11.36
N GLU A 50 27.80 -2.09 10.25
CA GLU A 50 29.13 -1.91 9.65
C GLU A 50 30.09 -1.12 10.56
N VAL A 51 29.59 -0.11 11.28
CA VAL A 51 30.40 0.66 12.23
C VAL A 51 30.81 -0.21 13.43
N ASP A 52 29.91 -1.05 13.93
CA ASP A 52 30.23 -2.00 15.03
C ASP A 52 31.23 -3.07 14.59
N ASP A 53 31.12 -3.58 13.35
CA ASP A 53 32.03 -4.54 12.76
C ASP A 53 33.45 -3.96 12.61
N ILE A 54 33.58 -2.68 12.24
CA ILE A 54 34.86 -1.97 12.25
C ILE A 54 35.50 -2.00 13.68
N LEU A 55 34.71 -1.65 14.69
CA LEU A 55 35.19 -1.64 16.08
C LEU A 55 35.58 -3.06 16.55
N ALA A 56 34.77 -4.06 16.20
CA ALA A 56 35.10 -5.47 16.51
C ALA A 56 36.40 -5.92 15.86
N GLY A 57 36.61 -5.65 14.58
CA GLY A 57 37.83 -5.94 13.85
C GLY A 57 39.04 -5.27 14.46
N VAL A 58 38.95 -4.01 14.87
CA VAL A 58 40.05 -3.27 15.53
C VAL A 58 40.39 -3.87 16.90
N LYS A 59 39.38 -4.30 17.68
CA LYS A 59 39.58 -5.01 18.97
C LYS A 59 40.26 -6.36 18.75
N ASP A 60 39.80 -7.13 17.78
CA ASP A 60 40.35 -8.43 17.43
C ASP A 60 41.81 -8.31 16.98
N ALA A 61 42.12 -7.28 16.17
CA ALA A 61 43.48 -6.96 15.77
C ALA A 61 44.39 -6.67 16.99
N GLU A 62 43.91 -5.86 17.94
CA GLU A 62 44.69 -5.58 19.17
C GLU A 62 44.92 -6.84 20.00
N MET A 63 43.87 -7.65 20.23
CA MET A 63 44.00 -8.90 21.01
C MET A 63 44.96 -9.88 20.34
N SER A 64 44.92 -9.97 19.02
CA SER A 64 45.81 -10.77 18.18
C SER A 64 47.27 -10.34 18.36
N VAL A 65 47.56 -9.05 18.21
CA VAL A 65 48.93 -8.53 18.37
C VAL A 65 49.45 -8.65 19.82
N ARG A 66 48.58 -8.48 20.82
CA ARG A 66 48.93 -8.72 22.24
C ARG A 66 49.31 -10.19 22.49
N GLY A 67 48.53 -11.13 21.94
CA GLY A 67 48.84 -12.56 22.00
C GLY A 67 50.20 -12.88 21.38
N PHE A 68 50.48 -12.30 20.20
CA PHE A 68 51.79 -12.44 19.55
C PHE A 68 52.92 -11.83 20.40
N ALA A 69 52.71 -10.63 20.97
CA ALA A 69 53.72 -9.98 21.80
C ALA A 69 54.13 -10.85 23.01
N ILE A 70 53.19 -11.59 23.60
CA ILE A 70 53.43 -12.48 24.75
C ILE A 70 54.03 -13.81 24.29
N ALA A 71 53.35 -14.49 23.35
CA ALA A 71 53.73 -15.89 22.98
C ALA A 71 54.86 -15.96 21.95
N GLY A 72 55.06 -14.94 21.13
CA GLY A 72 56.01 -14.99 20.01
C GLY A 72 55.54 -15.86 18.83
N ASP A 73 54.36 -16.44 18.92
CA ASP A 73 53.79 -17.32 17.88
C ASP A 73 53.00 -16.50 16.83
N THR A 74 53.49 -16.59 15.57
CA THR A 74 52.90 -15.85 14.44
C THR A 74 51.48 -16.26 14.10
N ASN A 75 50.99 -17.43 14.55
CA ASN A 75 49.62 -17.85 14.39
C ASN A 75 48.64 -16.87 15.03
N PHE A 76 49.04 -16.14 16.08
CA PHE A 76 48.25 -15.07 16.67
C PHE A 76 47.99 -13.90 15.70
N LEU A 77 48.81 -13.68 14.67
CA LEU A 77 48.70 -12.53 13.77
C LEU A 77 47.60 -12.68 12.69
N THR A 78 46.99 -13.85 12.55
CA THR A 78 46.01 -14.12 11.51
C THR A 78 44.85 -13.08 11.54
N ARG A 79 44.18 -12.93 12.67
CA ARG A 79 43.07 -11.98 12.81
C ARG A 79 43.51 -10.52 12.66
N TYR A 80 44.73 -10.17 13.08
CA TYR A 80 45.28 -8.84 12.84
C TYR A 80 45.42 -8.55 11.35
N GLN A 81 45.93 -9.50 10.58
CA GLN A 81 46.11 -9.36 9.13
C GLN A 81 44.74 -9.27 8.41
N GLU A 82 43.79 -10.10 8.80
CA GLU A 82 42.41 -10.07 8.28
C GLU A 82 41.76 -8.74 8.54
N ALA A 83 41.76 -8.23 9.78
CA ALA A 83 41.17 -6.95 10.14
C ALA A 83 41.84 -5.79 9.40
N LYS A 84 43.16 -5.76 9.30
CA LYS A 84 43.91 -4.72 8.57
C LYS A 84 43.58 -4.70 7.09
N LYS A 85 43.36 -5.89 6.49
CA LYS A 85 42.98 -6.02 5.08
C LYS A 85 41.51 -5.65 4.85
N ALA A 86 40.59 -6.01 5.76
CA ALA A 86 39.15 -5.76 5.63
C ALA A 86 38.80 -4.31 5.89
N TYR A 87 39.47 -3.63 6.81
CA TYR A 87 39.13 -2.27 7.26
C TYR A 87 38.91 -1.24 6.15
N PRO A 88 39.76 -1.09 5.11
CA PRO A 88 39.55 -0.11 4.07
C PRO A 88 38.24 -0.32 3.31
N THR A 89 37.85 -1.57 3.06
CA THR A 89 36.60 -1.93 2.38
C THR A 89 35.40 -1.63 3.25
N GLN A 90 35.44 -2.01 4.54
CA GLN A 90 34.36 -1.70 5.50
C GLN A 90 34.18 -0.20 5.67
N LEU A 91 35.25 0.57 5.76
CA LEU A 91 35.16 2.02 5.86
C LEU A 91 34.51 2.66 4.63
N GLU A 92 34.86 2.22 3.41
CA GLU A 92 34.26 2.71 2.17
C GLU A 92 32.77 2.32 2.07
N GLU A 93 32.39 1.16 2.59
CA GLU A 93 30.98 0.75 2.69
C GLU A 93 30.20 1.68 3.62
N VAL A 94 30.72 1.97 4.83
CA VAL A 94 30.11 2.93 5.75
C VAL A 94 30.01 4.32 5.11
N LYS A 95 31.05 4.80 4.44
CA LYS A 95 31.03 6.09 3.73
C LYS A 95 29.96 6.13 2.63
N THR A 96 29.81 5.04 1.88
CA THR A 96 28.79 4.90 0.84
C THR A 96 27.39 4.91 1.44
N LEU A 97 27.19 4.16 2.51
CA LEU A 97 25.93 4.10 3.25
C LEU A 97 25.57 5.45 3.91
N THR A 98 26.54 6.28 4.27
CA THR A 98 26.32 7.59 4.92
C THR A 98 26.49 8.77 3.97
N ALA A 99 26.57 8.53 2.66
CA ALA A 99 26.80 9.58 1.66
C ALA A 99 25.70 10.66 1.65
N ASP A 100 24.48 10.30 2.05
CA ASP A 100 23.32 11.20 2.21
C ASP A 100 23.32 11.99 3.52
N ASN A 101 24.26 11.70 4.46
CA ASN A 101 24.33 12.31 5.78
C ASN A 101 25.65 13.10 5.96
N ASP A 102 25.64 14.38 5.57
CA ASP A 102 26.82 15.25 5.69
C ASP A 102 27.37 15.35 7.12
N LYS A 103 26.53 15.15 8.15
CA LYS A 103 26.95 15.19 9.56
C LYS A 103 27.89 14.04 9.92
N GLN A 104 27.89 12.92 9.17
CA GLN A 104 28.74 11.77 9.42
C GLN A 104 30.10 11.86 8.73
N LYS A 105 30.28 12.74 7.74
CA LYS A 105 31.56 12.84 6.99
C LYS A 105 32.75 13.17 7.87
N ALA A 106 32.62 14.16 8.76
CA ALA A 106 33.70 14.54 9.66
C ALA A 106 34.00 13.49 10.75
N PRO A 107 32.99 12.92 11.46
CA PRO A 107 33.21 11.80 12.39
C PRO A 107 33.86 10.57 11.74
N LEU A 108 33.44 10.17 10.54
CA LEU A 108 34.03 9.03 9.83
C LEU A 108 35.45 9.27 9.38
N LYS A 109 35.79 10.51 8.96
CA LYS A 109 37.17 10.87 8.67
C LYS A 109 38.03 10.81 9.92
N ALA A 110 37.55 11.33 11.05
CA ALA A 110 38.30 11.23 12.32
C ALA A 110 38.49 9.78 12.77
N LEU A 111 37.49 8.92 12.60
CA LEU A 111 37.60 7.48 12.87
C LEU A 111 38.67 6.84 11.98
N ASP A 112 38.71 7.16 10.68
CA ASP A 112 39.70 6.67 9.74
C ASP A 112 41.12 7.01 10.18
N ASP A 113 41.37 8.26 10.54
CA ASP A 113 42.67 8.74 11.00
C ASP A 113 43.08 8.00 12.29
N LEU A 114 42.20 7.83 13.27
CA LEU A 114 42.42 7.11 14.51
C LEU A 114 42.73 5.63 14.31
N VAL A 115 41.98 4.95 13.43
CA VAL A 115 42.20 3.52 13.16
C VAL A 115 43.54 3.30 12.43
N LYS A 116 43.88 4.16 11.47
CA LYS A 116 45.18 4.12 10.80
C LYS A 116 46.33 4.32 11.78
N GLU A 117 46.23 5.31 12.67
CA GLU A 117 47.23 5.55 13.72
C GLU A 117 47.36 4.32 14.63
N LYS A 118 46.24 3.68 15.02
CA LYS A 118 46.25 2.47 15.81
C LYS A 118 46.97 1.32 15.11
N PHE A 119 46.76 1.12 13.81
CA PHE A 119 47.48 0.09 13.06
C PHE A 119 48.97 0.35 13.00
N VAL A 120 49.43 1.63 12.96
CA VAL A 120 50.85 1.98 13.07
C VAL A 120 51.42 1.53 14.41
N PHE A 121 50.72 1.70 15.54
CA PHE A 121 51.17 1.19 16.83
C PHE A 121 51.22 -0.33 16.89
N LEU A 122 50.24 -1.02 16.32
CA LEU A 122 50.19 -2.46 16.22
C LEU A 122 51.34 -3.02 15.35
N ASP A 123 51.62 -2.39 14.21
CA ASP A 123 52.76 -2.71 13.35
C ASP A 123 54.09 -2.56 14.13
N GLY A 124 54.20 -1.49 14.90
CA GLY A 124 55.41 -1.23 15.73
C GLY A 124 55.63 -2.33 16.80
N ILE A 125 54.55 -2.87 17.40
CA ILE A 125 54.65 -4.01 18.33
C ILE A 125 55.14 -5.27 17.60
N VAL A 126 54.52 -5.59 16.44
CA VAL A 126 54.91 -6.76 15.65
C VAL A 126 56.34 -6.67 15.20
N GLN A 127 56.77 -5.52 14.68
CA GLN A 127 58.14 -5.29 14.24
C GLN A 127 59.15 -5.44 15.38
N SER A 128 58.89 -4.78 16.53
CA SER A 128 59.79 -4.85 17.69
C SER A 128 59.93 -6.28 18.25
N ARG A 129 58.82 -7.06 18.26
CA ARG A 129 58.82 -8.45 18.72
C ARG A 129 59.56 -9.40 17.79
N THR A 130 59.56 -9.08 16.48
CA THR A 130 60.23 -9.91 15.45
C THR A 130 61.75 -9.65 15.39
N GLN A 131 62.23 -8.51 15.90
CA GLN A 131 63.63 -8.17 15.89
C GLN A 131 64.44 -9.03 16.88
N ALA A 132 65.69 -9.32 16.53
CA ALA A 132 66.55 -10.22 17.30
C ALA A 132 66.87 -9.77 18.75
N ASN A 133 66.78 -8.42 19.01
CA ASN A 133 67.05 -7.85 20.34
C ASN A 133 65.91 -7.91 21.33
N GLN A 134 64.68 -8.19 20.86
CA GLN A 134 63.49 -8.30 21.68
C GLN A 134 63.35 -7.22 22.77
N ASP A 135 63.68 -5.96 22.44
CA ASP A 135 63.58 -4.86 23.37
C ASP A 135 62.14 -4.65 23.78
N MET A 136 61.86 -4.75 25.08
CA MET A 136 60.53 -4.60 25.63
C MET A 136 60.04 -3.13 25.75
N ALA A 137 60.97 -2.18 25.73
CA ALA A 137 60.63 -0.76 25.88
C ALA A 137 59.74 -0.22 24.73
N PRO A 138 60.10 -0.42 23.44
CA PRO A 138 59.24 -0.01 22.34
C PRO A 138 57.92 -0.82 22.28
N ILE A 139 57.95 -2.12 22.65
CA ILE A 139 56.76 -2.96 22.73
C ILE A 139 55.76 -2.37 23.74
N SER A 140 56.22 -2.12 24.99
CA SER A 140 55.37 -1.58 26.05
C SER A 140 54.83 -0.17 25.74
N SER A 141 55.68 0.70 25.14
CA SER A 141 55.28 2.02 24.70
C SER A 141 54.16 1.97 23.64
N ASN A 142 54.34 1.15 22.60
CA ASN A 142 53.34 0.99 21.56
C ASN A 142 52.07 0.32 22.08
N MET A 143 52.16 -0.64 23.00
CA MET A 143 50.95 -1.23 23.66
C MET A 143 50.15 -0.19 24.41
N PHE A 144 50.82 0.72 25.15
CA PHE A 144 50.15 1.80 25.86
C PHE A 144 49.45 2.79 24.91
N LYS A 145 50.19 3.23 23.86
CA LYS A 145 49.64 4.12 22.81
C LYS A 145 48.46 3.45 22.08
N SER A 146 48.60 2.17 21.73
CA SER A 146 47.56 1.40 21.09
C SER A 146 46.27 1.30 21.97
N LYS A 147 46.46 1.10 23.29
CA LYS A 147 45.33 1.12 24.23
C LYS A 147 44.61 2.45 24.24
N LEU A 148 45.34 3.58 24.37
CA LEU A 148 44.77 4.92 24.35
C LEU A 148 44.01 5.20 23.04
N ALA A 149 44.63 4.80 21.90
CA ALA A 149 43.95 4.94 20.60
C ALA A 149 42.66 4.14 20.55
N LEU A 150 42.61 2.91 21.10
CA LEU A 150 41.38 2.13 21.15
C LEU A 150 40.27 2.81 21.97
N ASP A 151 40.63 3.41 23.10
CA ASP A 151 39.66 4.10 23.95
C ASP A 151 39.04 5.31 23.22
N VAL A 152 39.85 6.05 22.44
CA VAL A 152 39.38 7.15 21.60
C VAL A 152 38.55 6.65 20.41
N ILE A 153 38.96 5.57 19.74
CA ILE A 153 38.21 4.92 18.68
C ILE A 153 36.83 4.48 19.19
N ARG A 154 36.78 3.84 20.36
CA ARG A 154 35.52 3.40 20.99
C ARG A 154 34.57 4.57 21.26
N SER A 155 35.12 5.69 21.79
CA SER A 155 34.33 6.91 21.98
C SER A 155 33.82 7.48 20.66
N SER A 156 34.67 7.54 19.62
CA SER A 156 34.29 8.03 18.29
C SER A 156 33.18 7.15 17.67
N VAL A 157 33.31 5.84 17.72
CA VAL A 157 32.31 4.87 17.27
C VAL A 157 30.99 5.05 18.04
N THR A 158 31.07 5.18 19.38
CA THR A 158 29.88 5.44 20.20
C THR A 158 29.14 6.72 19.77
N ASN A 159 29.87 7.78 19.47
CA ASN A 159 29.28 9.04 19.01
C ASN A 159 28.60 8.87 17.64
N ILE A 160 29.21 8.13 16.70
CA ILE A 160 28.61 7.81 15.40
C ILE A 160 27.33 6.97 15.60
N ILE A 161 27.39 5.94 16.43
CA ILE A 161 26.26 5.07 16.76
C ILE A 161 25.11 5.87 17.40
N ASN A 162 25.40 6.77 18.33
CA ASN A 162 24.37 7.60 18.97
C ASN A 162 23.67 8.51 17.94
N ALA A 163 24.43 9.15 17.06
CA ALA A 163 23.85 9.99 16.00
C ALA A 163 22.98 9.18 15.01
N GLU A 164 23.40 7.95 14.69
CA GLU A 164 22.60 7.05 13.86
C GLU A 164 21.37 6.51 14.60
N ASN A 165 21.44 6.25 15.90
CA ASN A 165 20.31 5.86 16.72
C ASN A 165 19.24 6.96 16.81
N ASP A 166 19.66 8.22 16.96
CA ASP A 166 18.76 9.37 16.93
C ASP A 166 18.03 9.47 15.56
N LEU A 167 18.78 9.27 14.48
CA LEU A 167 18.22 9.24 13.12
C LEU A 167 17.29 8.03 12.93
N LEU A 168 17.66 6.87 13.48
CA LEU A 168 16.85 5.64 13.45
C LEU A 168 15.51 5.86 14.18
N ALA A 169 15.53 6.48 15.35
CA ALA A 169 14.31 6.77 16.11
C ALA A 169 13.36 7.67 15.31
N GLU A 170 13.86 8.70 14.66
CA GLU A 170 13.05 9.60 13.82
C GLU A 170 12.54 8.87 12.56
N ARG A 171 13.39 8.12 11.85
CA ARG A 171 13.00 7.34 10.67
C ARG A 171 11.96 6.25 11.01
N SER A 172 12.12 5.57 12.15
CA SER A 172 11.17 4.57 12.65
C SER A 172 9.82 5.19 13.00
N ARG A 173 9.82 6.38 13.62
CA ARG A 173 8.60 7.14 13.91
C ARG A 173 7.87 7.51 12.61
N ILE A 174 8.57 8.08 11.64
CA ILE A 174 7.99 8.42 10.32
C ILE A 174 7.43 7.17 9.63
N SER A 175 8.17 6.06 9.65
CA SER A 175 7.72 4.79 9.07
C SER A 175 6.44 4.27 9.75
N ALA A 176 6.37 4.31 11.08
CA ALA A 176 5.20 3.90 11.84
C ALA A 176 3.98 4.81 11.58
N ASP A 177 4.18 6.12 11.51
CA ASP A 177 3.12 7.08 11.22
C ASP A 177 2.60 6.88 9.78
N THR A 178 3.51 6.71 8.81
CA THR A 178 3.15 6.42 7.41
C THR A 178 2.42 5.08 7.28
N ALA A 179 2.81 4.06 8.05
CA ALA A 179 2.11 2.77 8.09
C ALA A 179 0.65 2.92 8.56
N ARG A 180 0.44 3.64 9.67
CA ARG A 180 -0.91 3.91 10.21
C ARG A 180 -1.77 4.72 9.25
N GLU A 181 -1.19 5.73 8.60
CA GLU A 181 -1.88 6.53 7.59
C GLU A 181 -2.27 5.67 6.38
N THR A 182 -1.37 4.80 5.93
CA THR A 182 -1.62 3.85 4.84
C THR A 182 -2.76 2.90 5.20
N GLU A 183 -2.71 2.28 6.38
CA GLU A 183 -3.74 1.37 6.89
C GLU A 183 -5.10 2.06 6.98
N SER A 184 -5.16 3.24 7.61
CA SER A 184 -6.40 4.00 7.74
C SER A 184 -6.97 4.43 6.39
N THR A 185 -6.13 4.83 5.45
CA THR A 185 -6.54 5.19 4.08
C THR A 185 -7.19 4.01 3.36
N ILE A 186 -6.59 2.82 3.46
CA ILE A 186 -7.11 1.59 2.85
C ILE A 186 -8.44 1.19 3.49
N ILE A 187 -8.49 1.14 4.82
CA ILE A 187 -9.70 0.72 5.57
C ILE A 187 -10.86 1.67 5.31
N LEU A 188 -10.66 2.98 5.54
CA LEU A 188 -11.70 3.98 5.34
C LEU A 188 -12.15 4.06 3.88
N GLY A 189 -11.20 4.06 2.95
CA GLY A 189 -11.50 4.07 1.52
C GLY A 189 -12.31 2.85 1.09
N THR A 190 -11.98 1.67 1.60
CA THR A 190 -12.74 0.43 1.33
C THR A 190 -14.14 0.51 1.91
N ILE A 191 -14.30 0.94 3.16
CA ILE A 191 -15.62 1.11 3.80
C ILE A 191 -16.49 2.08 3.01
N ILE A 192 -15.94 3.26 2.65
CA ILE A 192 -16.67 4.27 1.87
C ILE A 192 -17.10 3.70 0.52
N THR A 193 -16.22 2.97 -0.17
CA THR A 193 -16.53 2.34 -1.46
C THR A 193 -17.61 1.27 -1.31
N CYS A 194 -17.55 0.43 -0.29
CA CYS A 194 -18.58 -0.58 -0.01
C CYS A 194 -19.94 0.06 0.28
N VAL A 195 -19.99 1.08 1.12
CA VAL A 195 -21.23 1.81 1.42
C VAL A 195 -21.82 2.42 0.15
N LEU A 196 -20.97 3.04 -0.67
CA LEU A 196 -21.39 3.63 -1.95
C LEU A 196 -21.98 2.57 -2.89
N LEU A 197 -21.36 1.40 -3.01
CA LEU A 197 -21.87 0.29 -3.83
C LEU A 197 -23.22 -0.24 -3.32
N VAL A 198 -23.39 -0.36 -2.00
CA VAL A 198 -24.66 -0.79 -1.38
C VAL A 198 -25.76 0.25 -1.68
N LEU A 199 -25.46 1.54 -1.55
CA LEU A 199 -26.42 2.62 -1.86
C LEU A 199 -26.80 2.62 -3.35
N LEU A 200 -25.84 2.43 -4.25
CA LEU A 200 -26.10 2.33 -5.69
C LEU A 200 -26.97 1.10 -6.01
N GLY A 201 -26.67 -0.06 -5.40
CA GLY A 201 -27.47 -1.27 -5.56
C GLY A 201 -28.90 -1.11 -5.05
N PHE A 202 -29.07 -0.52 -3.86
CA PHE A 202 -30.39 -0.21 -3.31
C PHE A 202 -31.17 0.74 -4.20
N TRP A 203 -30.53 1.81 -4.69
CA TRP A 203 -31.13 2.76 -5.62
C TRP A 203 -31.55 2.09 -6.94
N ALA A 204 -30.70 1.24 -7.54
CA ALA A 204 -31.00 0.49 -8.74
C ALA A 204 -32.20 -0.47 -8.54
N THR A 205 -32.21 -1.21 -7.43
CA THR A 205 -33.33 -2.10 -7.08
C THR A 205 -34.64 -1.34 -6.97
N ARG A 206 -34.64 -0.21 -6.24
CA ARG A 206 -35.86 0.59 -6.04
C ARG A 206 -36.31 1.33 -7.29
N SER A 207 -35.39 1.75 -8.15
CA SER A 207 -35.69 2.54 -9.34
C SER A 207 -35.97 1.70 -10.58
N ILE A 208 -35.49 0.47 -10.66
CA ILE A 208 -35.60 -0.39 -11.84
C ILE A 208 -36.28 -1.72 -11.52
N ALA A 209 -35.73 -2.52 -10.61
CA ALA A 209 -36.18 -3.90 -10.38
C ALA A 209 -37.62 -3.96 -9.81
N LEU A 210 -37.93 -3.14 -8.79
CA LEU A 210 -39.27 -3.14 -8.18
C LEU A 210 -40.37 -2.69 -9.14
N PRO A 211 -40.24 -1.60 -9.94
CA PRO A 211 -41.23 -1.25 -10.92
C PRO A 211 -41.42 -2.29 -12.03
N LEU A 212 -40.33 -2.89 -12.52
CA LEU A 212 -40.39 -3.97 -13.50
C LEU A 212 -41.12 -5.21 -12.94
N GLY A 213 -40.85 -5.59 -11.69
CA GLY A 213 -41.55 -6.68 -11.02
C GLY A 213 -43.06 -6.46 -10.95
N ARG A 214 -43.52 -5.20 -10.73
CA ARG A 214 -44.96 -4.84 -10.74
C ARG A 214 -45.57 -5.00 -12.12
N VAL A 215 -44.90 -4.53 -13.17
CA VAL A 215 -45.35 -4.71 -14.55
C VAL A 215 -45.45 -6.20 -14.90
N THR A 216 -44.48 -7.00 -14.52
CA THR A 216 -44.46 -8.46 -14.74
C THR A 216 -45.62 -9.14 -13.99
N ALA A 217 -45.89 -8.75 -12.74
CA ALA A 217 -47.02 -9.29 -11.98
C ALA A 217 -48.37 -9.01 -12.69
N VAL A 218 -48.58 -7.78 -13.16
CA VAL A 218 -49.77 -7.39 -13.93
C VAL A 218 -49.86 -8.15 -15.26
N ALA A 219 -48.71 -8.31 -15.97
CA ALA A 219 -48.71 -9.09 -17.19
C ALA A 219 -49.17 -10.55 -16.96
N ASN A 220 -48.69 -11.17 -15.86
CA ASN A 220 -49.11 -12.51 -15.47
C ASN A 220 -50.60 -12.60 -15.10
N THR A 221 -51.15 -11.61 -14.39
CA THR A 221 -52.59 -11.53 -14.05
C THR A 221 -53.45 -11.44 -15.31
N ILE A 222 -53.04 -10.58 -16.26
CA ILE A 222 -53.72 -10.44 -17.56
C ILE A 222 -53.64 -11.78 -18.34
N ALA A 223 -52.51 -12.43 -18.37
CA ALA A 223 -52.33 -13.71 -19.05
C ALA A 223 -53.20 -14.83 -18.42
N ALA A 224 -53.52 -14.76 -17.13
CA ALA A 224 -54.43 -15.64 -16.45
C ALA A 224 -55.92 -15.34 -16.72
N GLY A 225 -56.25 -14.28 -17.52
CA GLY A 225 -57.59 -13.86 -17.84
C GLY A 225 -58.22 -12.87 -16.83
N GLU A 226 -57.47 -12.44 -15.82
CA GLU A 226 -57.93 -11.46 -14.82
C GLU A 226 -57.57 -10.06 -15.28
N ILE A 227 -58.55 -9.28 -15.82
CA ILE A 227 -58.33 -7.93 -16.38
C ILE A 227 -58.52 -6.85 -15.31
N SER A 228 -58.63 -7.21 -14.03
CA SER A 228 -58.87 -6.30 -12.90
C SER A 228 -57.58 -5.64 -12.32
N ALA A 229 -56.44 -5.74 -13.02
CA ALA A 229 -55.16 -5.29 -12.52
C ALA A 229 -55.11 -3.76 -12.29
N ASP A 230 -54.93 -3.33 -11.04
CA ASP A 230 -54.77 -1.93 -10.63
C ASP A 230 -53.35 -1.37 -10.96
N LEU A 231 -53.04 -1.28 -12.25
CA LEU A 231 -51.83 -0.63 -12.72
C LEU A 231 -52.13 0.82 -13.04
N LYS A 232 -51.54 1.73 -12.28
CA LYS A 232 -51.74 3.17 -12.51
C LYS A 232 -50.69 3.70 -13.50
N ALA A 233 -51.14 4.59 -14.39
CA ALA A 233 -50.26 5.34 -15.28
C ALA A 233 -49.20 6.08 -14.45
N THR A 234 -48.00 6.16 -14.99
CA THR A 234 -46.87 6.82 -14.32
C THR A 234 -46.37 8.02 -15.14
N GLN A 235 -45.90 9.05 -14.45
CA GLN A 235 -45.28 10.23 -15.09
C GLN A 235 -43.78 10.03 -15.37
N ARG A 236 -43.23 8.81 -15.17
CA ARG A 236 -41.82 8.50 -15.48
C ARG A 236 -41.59 8.67 -16.98
N SER A 237 -40.44 9.28 -17.29
CA SER A 237 -40.01 9.55 -18.68
C SER A 237 -38.91 8.60 -19.17
N ASP A 238 -38.73 7.47 -18.49
CA ASP A 238 -37.78 6.42 -18.84
C ASP A 238 -38.48 5.17 -19.43
N GLU A 239 -37.71 4.17 -19.82
CA GLU A 239 -38.22 2.93 -20.46
C GLU A 239 -39.18 2.17 -19.54
N VAL A 240 -38.98 2.24 -18.21
CA VAL A 240 -39.95 1.63 -17.24
C VAL A 240 -41.26 2.37 -17.28
N GLY A 241 -41.21 3.70 -17.39
CA GLY A 241 -42.43 4.51 -17.54
C GLY A 241 -43.16 4.24 -18.85
N ASP A 242 -42.42 4.21 -19.94
CA ASP A 242 -42.99 3.90 -21.27
C ASP A 242 -43.61 2.49 -21.28
N LEU A 243 -42.96 1.49 -20.69
CA LEU A 243 -43.46 0.11 -20.55
C LEU A 243 -44.72 0.08 -19.65
N THR A 244 -44.66 0.70 -18.48
CA THR A 244 -45.80 0.74 -17.55
C THR A 244 -47.03 1.35 -18.23
N ASN A 245 -46.89 2.48 -18.91
CA ASN A 245 -47.97 3.16 -19.61
C ASN A 245 -48.50 2.34 -20.80
N ALA A 246 -47.64 1.58 -21.50
CA ALA A 246 -48.07 0.65 -22.55
C ALA A 246 -48.93 -0.49 -21.99
N PHE A 247 -48.52 -1.08 -20.84
CA PHE A 247 -49.33 -2.11 -20.17
C PHE A 247 -50.65 -1.58 -19.63
N VAL A 248 -50.67 -0.34 -19.09
CA VAL A 248 -51.95 0.30 -18.69
C VAL A 248 -52.91 0.43 -19.87
N ARG A 249 -52.41 0.91 -21.00
CA ARG A 249 -53.25 1.02 -22.21
C ARG A 249 -53.72 -0.36 -22.69
N MET A 250 -52.86 -1.37 -22.67
CA MET A 250 -53.21 -2.74 -23.05
C MET A 250 -54.30 -3.32 -22.14
N ALA A 251 -54.17 -3.18 -20.82
CA ALA A 251 -55.12 -3.66 -19.82
C ALA A 251 -56.49 -2.97 -20.00
N GLU A 252 -56.49 -1.65 -20.22
CA GLU A 252 -57.72 -0.90 -20.45
C GLU A 252 -58.41 -1.34 -21.75
N ASN A 253 -57.66 -1.58 -22.84
CA ASN A 253 -58.23 -2.06 -24.09
C ASN A 253 -58.85 -3.44 -23.92
N LEU A 254 -58.15 -4.39 -23.27
CA LEU A 254 -58.68 -5.74 -23.00
C LEU A 254 -59.95 -5.66 -22.12
N ARG A 255 -60.03 -4.75 -21.15
CA ARG A 255 -61.22 -4.53 -20.32
C ARG A 255 -62.41 -4.04 -21.16
N GLN A 256 -62.17 -3.09 -22.06
CA GLN A 256 -63.21 -2.57 -22.96
C GLN A 256 -63.72 -3.67 -23.89
N ILE A 257 -62.84 -4.53 -24.45
CA ILE A 257 -63.22 -5.65 -25.28
C ILE A 257 -64.04 -6.66 -24.48
N ALA A 258 -63.59 -7.03 -23.27
CA ALA A 258 -64.33 -7.96 -22.39
C ALA A 258 -65.73 -7.43 -22.04
N GLU A 259 -65.87 -6.16 -21.73
CA GLU A 259 -67.17 -5.51 -21.43
C GLU A 259 -68.06 -5.49 -22.67
N ALA A 260 -67.53 -5.11 -23.85
CA ALA A 260 -68.28 -5.15 -25.11
C ALA A 260 -68.76 -6.56 -25.41
N THR A 261 -67.91 -7.58 -25.30
CA THR A 261 -68.26 -8.98 -25.52
C THR A 261 -69.36 -9.43 -24.56
N LYS A 262 -69.35 -9.03 -23.29
CA LYS A 262 -70.35 -9.31 -22.29
C LYS A 262 -71.70 -8.68 -22.65
N GLN A 263 -71.69 -7.45 -23.15
CA GLN A 263 -72.95 -6.76 -23.63
C GLN A 263 -73.50 -7.43 -24.85
N VAL A 264 -72.72 -7.84 -25.84
CA VAL A 264 -73.14 -8.66 -26.99
C VAL A 264 -73.78 -9.93 -26.56
N ALA A 265 -73.10 -10.67 -25.64
CA ALA A 265 -73.64 -11.93 -25.07
C ALA A 265 -75.01 -11.72 -24.33
N ALA A 266 -75.25 -10.55 -23.78
CA ALA A 266 -76.53 -10.17 -23.14
C ALA A 266 -77.60 -9.70 -24.12
N GLY A 267 -77.33 -9.72 -25.45
CA GLY A 267 -78.28 -9.33 -26.50
C GLY A 267 -78.25 -7.85 -26.90
N ASN A 268 -77.40 -7.07 -26.35
CA ASN A 268 -77.20 -5.65 -26.73
C ASN A 268 -76.26 -5.54 -27.93
N LEU A 269 -76.82 -5.45 -29.16
CA LEU A 269 -76.07 -5.35 -30.42
C LEU A 269 -75.77 -3.88 -30.81
N ALA A 270 -76.31 -2.93 -30.08
CA ALA A 270 -76.12 -1.48 -30.38
C ALA A 270 -74.91 -0.91 -29.65
N ILE A 271 -73.78 -1.63 -29.59
CA ILE A 271 -72.56 -1.12 -28.98
C ILE A 271 -71.72 -0.38 -30.00
N ASN A 272 -71.21 0.78 -29.61
CA ASN A 272 -70.27 1.55 -30.44
C ASN A 272 -68.87 1.35 -29.96
N PHE A 273 -68.19 0.34 -30.53
CA PHE A 273 -66.77 0.05 -30.23
C PHE A 273 -65.87 0.78 -31.23
N ARG A 274 -64.95 1.60 -30.75
CA ARG A 274 -64.00 2.32 -31.60
C ARG A 274 -62.65 1.58 -31.68
N PRO A 275 -62.21 1.13 -32.84
CA PRO A 275 -60.92 0.54 -33.03
C PRO A 275 -59.79 1.52 -32.60
N GLN A 276 -58.74 1.02 -31.97
CA GLN A 276 -57.57 1.83 -31.50
C GLN A 276 -56.67 2.25 -32.65
N SER A 277 -56.66 1.48 -33.75
CA SER A 277 -55.91 1.77 -34.97
C SER A 277 -56.50 1.04 -36.17
N GLU A 278 -56.08 1.40 -37.38
CA GLU A 278 -56.47 0.67 -38.61
C GLU A 278 -56.05 -0.80 -38.64
N ARG A 279 -55.08 -1.19 -37.79
CA ARG A 279 -54.56 -2.57 -37.64
C ARG A 279 -55.12 -3.29 -36.42
N ASP A 280 -56.06 -2.71 -35.73
CA ASP A 280 -56.70 -3.32 -34.57
C ASP A 280 -57.66 -4.42 -35.00
N VAL A 281 -57.12 -5.66 -35.10
CA VAL A 281 -57.90 -6.83 -35.58
C VAL A 281 -59.09 -7.12 -34.69
N MET A 282 -58.98 -6.90 -33.35
CA MET A 282 -60.10 -7.14 -32.42
C MET A 282 -61.12 -6.01 -32.43
N GLY A 283 -60.70 -4.75 -32.61
CA GLY A 283 -61.58 -3.62 -32.65
C GLY A 283 -62.28 -3.45 -33.98
N ASN A 284 -61.76 -4.04 -35.07
CA ASN A 284 -62.34 -3.98 -36.42
C ASN A 284 -63.24 -5.20 -36.74
N ALA A 285 -63.22 -6.25 -35.91
CA ALA A 285 -64.05 -7.45 -36.06
C ALA A 285 -65.44 -7.27 -35.44
#